data_e0c29b03fec4f225442afcc32bc05600
#
_entry.id   e0c29b03fec4f225442afcc32bc05600
#
_cell.length_a   1.000
_cell.length_b   1.000
_cell.length_c   1.000
_cell.angle_alpha   90.00
_cell.angle_beta   90.00
_cell.angle_gamma   90.00
#
_symmetry.space_group_name_H-M   'P 1'
#
loop_
_entity.id
_entity.type
_entity.pdbx_description
1 polymer ?
#
loop_
_entity_poly.entity_id
_entity_poly.type
_entity_poly.pdbx_seq_one_letter_code
_entity_poly.pdbx_strand_id
1 'polypeptide(L)'
;MIGKLNHIAIAVPNLLEAANTYKNTLGAKVGAPIKQQEHGVTVIFVDLPNSKLELISPLGERSPIENFLKKNPNGGIHHICFEVGDIQK
;
A
#
# COMPACT_ATOMS: atom_id res chain seq x y z
N MET A 1 -11.19 5.52 -20.44
CA MET A 1 -10.67 6.80 -19.96
C MET A 1 -10.30 6.71 -18.49
N ILE A 2 -9.16 7.24 -18.16
CA ILE A 2 -8.71 7.24 -16.75
C ILE A 2 -9.57 8.19 -15.95
N GLY A 3 -10.04 7.69 -14.80
CA GLY A 3 -10.80 8.49 -13.87
C GLY A 3 -9.98 8.88 -12.66
N LYS A 4 -10.59 8.82 -11.50
CA LYS A 4 -9.94 9.22 -10.25
C LYS A 4 -8.85 8.23 -9.84
N LEU A 5 -7.87 8.74 -9.13
CA LEU A 5 -6.88 7.90 -8.47
C LEU A 5 -7.59 7.14 -7.35
N ASN A 6 -7.51 5.81 -7.38
CA ASN A 6 -8.13 4.97 -6.35
C ASN A 6 -7.21 4.82 -5.15
N HIS A 7 -5.99 4.36 -5.39
CA HIS A 7 -5.02 4.22 -4.32
C HIS A 7 -3.60 4.15 -4.85
N ILE A 8 -2.66 4.36 -3.95
CA ILE A 8 -1.24 4.18 -4.22
C ILE A 8 -0.72 3.15 -3.21
N ALA A 9 -0.12 2.08 -3.70
CA ALA A 9 0.43 1.04 -2.84
C ALA A 9 1.92 1.28 -2.65
N ILE A 10 2.33 1.38 -1.39
CA ILE A 10 3.70 1.64 -1.01
C ILE A 10 4.22 0.44 -0.22
N ALA A 11 5.26 -0.20 -0.75
CA ALA A 11 5.92 -1.30 -0.04
C ALA A 11 6.86 -0.71 0.99
N VAL A 12 6.79 -1.22 2.21
CA VAL A 12 7.62 -0.72 3.31
C VAL A 12 8.28 -1.89 4.04
N PRO A 13 9.52 -1.71 4.50
CA PRO A 13 10.21 -2.77 5.23
C PRO A 13 9.67 -2.99 6.65
N ASN A 14 9.11 -1.95 7.26
CA ASN A 14 8.53 -2.04 8.59
C ASN A 14 7.17 -1.37 8.60
N LEU A 15 6.13 -2.20 8.59
CA LEU A 15 4.76 -1.73 8.40
C LEU A 15 4.30 -0.83 9.56
N LEU A 16 4.56 -1.25 10.78
CA LEU A 16 4.09 -0.49 11.95
C LEU A 16 4.81 0.83 12.09
N GLU A 17 6.10 0.85 11.78
CA GLU A 17 6.87 2.09 11.82
C GLU A 17 6.36 3.08 10.78
N ALA A 18 6.10 2.60 9.56
CA ALA A 18 5.56 3.44 8.51
C ALA A 18 4.19 3.98 8.90
N ALA A 19 3.32 3.13 9.45
CA ALA A 19 2.00 3.54 9.90
C ALA A 19 2.09 4.63 10.97
N ASN A 20 3.01 4.47 11.91
CA ASN A 20 3.21 5.47 12.96
C ASN A 20 3.67 6.81 12.39
N THR A 21 4.52 6.78 11.38
CA THR A 21 4.99 8.01 10.72
C THR A 21 3.81 8.77 10.11
N TYR A 22 2.96 8.06 9.37
CA TYR A 22 1.80 8.71 8.76
C TYR A 22 0.82 9.25 9.79
N LYS A 23 0.62 8.48 10.87
CA LYS A 23 -0.33 8.90 11.91
C LYS A 23 0.21 10.04 12.74
N ASN A 24 1.41 9.89 13.28
CA ASN A 24 1.95 10.82 14.28
C ASN A 24 2.64 12.03 13.70
N THR A 25 3.33 11.86 12.58
CA THR A 25 4.07 12.97 11.96
C THR A 25 3.21 13.71 10.96
N LEU A 26 2.42 12.99 10.17
CA LEU A 26 1.64 13.58 9.09
C LEU A 26 0.16 13.75 9.44
N GLY A 27 -0.27 13.24 10.59
CA GLY A 27 -1.64 13.42 11.05
C GLY A 27 -2.69 12.68 10.23
N ALA A 28 -2.31 11.64 9.51
CA ALA A 28 -3.23 10.90 8.67
C ALA A 28 -4.08 9.93 9.48
N LYS A 29 -5.20 9.55 8.92
CA LYS A 29 -6.09 8.54 9.49
C LYS A 29 -5.59 7.17 9.05
N VAL A 30 -5.17 6.36 9.98
CA VAL A 30 -4.52 5.08 9.70
C VAL A 30 -5.35 3.94 10.29
N GLY A 31 -5.61 2.92 9.48
CA GLY A 31 -6.37 1.74 9.92
C GLY A 31 -5.49 0.71 10.62
N ALA A 32 -6.10 -0.40 10.98
CA ALA A 32 -5.41 -1.52 11.60
C ALA A 32 -4.79 -2.43 10.53
N PRO A 33 -3.75 -3.21 10.87
CA PRO A 33 -3.17 -4.15 9.91
C PRO A 33 -4.17 -5.22 9.50
N ILE A 34 -4.18 -5.53 8.20
CA ILE A 34 -5.03 -6.56 7.63
C ILE A 34 -4.14 -7.55 6.88
N LYS A 35 -4.20 -8.81 7.28
CA LYS A 35 -3.45 -9.85 6.59
C LYS A 35 -4.22 -10.34 5.38
N GLN A 36 -3.59 -10.29 4.22
CA GLN A 36 -4.17 -10.79 2.98
C GLN A 36 -3.32 -11.94 2.48
N GLN A 37 -3.57 -13.11 3.03
CA GLN A 37 -2.77 -14.30 2.74
C GLN A 37 -2.80 -14.68 1.27
N GLU A 38 -3.92 -14.47 0.61
CA GLU A 38 -4.05 -14.77 -0.82
C GLU A 38 -3.08 -13.95 -1.67
N HIS A 39 -2.74 -12.76 -1.21
CA HIS A 39 -1.84 -11.87 -1.93
C HIS A 39 -0.44 -11.84 -1.34
N GLY A 40 -0.22 -12.55 -0.24
CA GLY A 40 1.08 -12.59 0.41
C GLY A 40 1.53 -11.28 1.02
N VAL A 41 0.59 -10.47 1.49
CA VAL A 41 0.90 -9.16 2.07
C VAL A 41 0.08 -8.88 3.31
N THR A 42 0.63 -8.02 4.18
CA THR A 42 -0.12 -7.37 5.24
C THR A 42 -0.28 -5.92 4.82
N VAL A 43 -1.49 -5.40 4.96
CA VAL A 43 -1.86 -4.08 4.46
C VAL A 43 -2.32 -3.19 5.61
N ILE A 44 -1.91 -1.93 5.58
CA ILE A 44 -2.50 -0.89 6.42
C ILE A 44 -2.97 0.21 5.48
N PHE A 45 -4.25 0.58 5.59
CA PHE A 45 -4.80 1.67 4.79
C PHE A 45 -4.59 2.99 5.48
N VAL A 46 -4.22 3.99 4.69
CA VAL A 46 -4.10 5.38 5.15
C VAL A 46 -5.09 6.20 4.33
N ASP A 47 -6.10 6.74 5.01
CA ASP A 47 -7.14 7.51 4.32
C ASP A 47 -6.71 8.95 4.11
N LEU A 48 -6.86 9.40 2.87
CA LEU A 48 -6.63 10.78 2.49
C LEU A 48 -7.95 11.37 1.97
N PRO A 49 -8.10 12.71 1.98
CA PRO A 49 -9.34 13.32 1.49
C PRO A 49 -9.68 12.95 0.04
N ASN A 50 -8.68 12.69 -0.77
CA ASN A 50 -8.88 12.48 -2.20
C ASN A 50 -8.48 11.09 -2.70
N SER A 51 -7.96 10.22 -1.83
CA SER A 51 -7.59 8.87 -2.24
C SER A 51 -7.16 8.06 -1.02
N LYS A 52 -6.52 6.92 -1.26
CA LYS A 52 -6.01 6.06 -0.20
C LYS A 52 -4.58 5.68 -0.50
N LEU A 53 -3.79 5.57 0.55
CA LEU A 53 -2.51 4.88 0.47
C LEU A 53 -2.70 3.48 1.04
N GLU A 54 -2.01 2.51 0.46
CA GLU A 54 -1.93 1.15 1.00
C GLU A 54 -0.48 0.90 1.36
N LEU A 55 -0.20 0.81 2.64
CA LEU A 55 1.13 0.41 3.09
C LEU A 55 1.14 -1.10 3.10
N ILE A 56 2.09 -1.70 2.40
CA ILE A 56 2.15 -3.16 2.27
C ILE A 56 3.52 -3.69 2.68
N SER A 57 3.52 -4.84 3.31
CA SER A 57 4.74 -5.57 3.66
C SER A 57 4.55 -7.05 3.37
N PRO A 58 5.65 -7.81 3.21
CA PRO A 58 5.53 -9.23 2.91
C PRO A 58 4.84 -10.00 4.03
N LEU A 59 4.01 -10.96 3.65
CA LEU A 59 3.39 -11.88 4.59
C LEU A 59 3.70 -13.29 4.11
N GLY A 60 4.40 -14.05 4.96
CA GLY A 60 4.79 -15.40 4.62
C GLY A 60 5.93 -15.44 3.63
N GLU A 61 6.25 -16.66 3.20
CA GLU A 61 7.32 -16.88 2.24
C GLU A 61 6.81 -16.65 0.83
N ARG A 62 7.69 -16.28 -0.06
CA ARG A 62 7.40 -16.07 -1.49
C ARG A 62 6.40 -14.96 -1.75
N SER A 63 6.40 -13.95 -0.89
CA SER A 63 5.58 -12.77 -1.13
C SER A 63 6.06 -12.05 -2.38
N PRO A 64 5.14 -11.56 -3.24
CA PRO A 64 5.55 -10.78 -4.40
C PRO A 64 6.25 -9.47 -4.03
N ILE A 65 6.06 -9.00 -2.81
CA ILE A 65 6.67 -7.77 -2.33
C ILE A 65 8.11 -7.99 -1.88
N GLU A 66 8.46 -9.23 -1.57
CA GLU A 66 9.79 -9.56 -1.07
C GLU A 66 10.90 -9.16 -2.04
N ASN A 67 10.75 -9.50 -3.32
CA ASN A 67 11.74 -9.12 -4.33
C ASN A 67 11.82 -7.61 -4.52
N PHE A 68 10.68 -6.94 -4.45
CA PHE A 68 10.65 -5.49 -4.55
C PHE A 68 11.48 -4.86 -3.43
N LEU A 69 11.31 -5.35 -2.20
CA LEU A 69 12.05 -4.81 -1.05
C LEU A 69 13.53 -5.17 -1.08
N LYS A 70 13.89 -6.30 -1.68
CA LYS A 70 15.32 -6.62 -1.86
C LYS A 70 16.01 -5.60 -2.74
N LYS A 71 15.32 -5.13 -3.77
CA LYS A 71 15.85 -4.11 -4.68
C LYS A 71 15.68 -2.70 -4.14
N ASN A 72 14.71 -2.52 -3.25
CA ASN A 72 14.39 -1.20 -2.67
C ASN A 72 14.29 -1.34 -1.15
N PRO A 73 15.44 -1.45 -0.46
CA PRO A 73 15.43 -1.77 0.99
C PRO A 73 14.70 -0.75 1.85
N ASN A 74 14.59 0.48 1.39
CA ASN A 74 13.87 1.53 2.14
C ASN A 74 12.41 1.62 1.73
N GLY A 75 11.95 0.72 0.87
CA GLY A 75 10.59 0.74 0.37
C GLY A 75 10.43 1.62 -0.84
N GLY A 76 9.20 1.83 -1.26
CA GLY A 76 8.89 2.68 -2.38
C GLY A 76 7.50 2.38 -2.91
N ILE A 77 7.08 3.18 -3.89
CA ILE A 77 5.78 2.98 -4.53
C ILE A 77 5.84 1.69 -5.35
N HIS A 78 4.93 0.76 -5.03
CA HIS A 78 4.86 -0.52 -5.72
C HIS A 78 3.91 -0.45 -6.92
N HIS A 79 2.75 0.17 -6.73
CA HIS A 79 1.83 0.35 -7.84
C HIS A 79 0.84 1.47 -7.54
N ILE A 80 0.21 1.94 -8.61
CA ILE A 80 -0.81 2.98 -8.55
C ILE A 80 -2.05 2.43 -9.24
N CYS A 81 -3.20 2.61 -8.61
CA CYS A 81 -4.47 2.12 -9.15
C CYS A 81 -5.40 3.27 -9.46
N PHE A 82 -5.90 3.31 -10.70
CA PHE A 82 -6.86 4.32 -11.12
C PHE A 82 -8.22 3.68 -11.38
N GLU A 83 -9.27 4.45 -11.16
CA GLU A 83 -10.59 4.06 -11.60
C GLU A 83 -10.72 4.33 -13.08
N VAL A 84 -11.49 3.52 -13.78
CA VAL A 84 -11.77 3.75 -15.18
C VAL A 84 -13.27 3.74 -15.39
N GLY A 85 -13.72 4.57 -16.33
CA GLY A 85 -15.15 4.70 -16.57
C GLY A 85 -15.75 3.48 -17.25
N ASP A 86 -15.04 2.95 -18.22
CA ASP A 86 -15.53 1.81 -18.99
C ASP A 86 -14.36 0.99 -19.50
N ILE A 87 -14.24 -0.23 -19.00
CA ILE A 87 -13.15 -1.12 -19.41
C ILE A 87 -13.62 -2.22 -20.34
N GLN A 88 -14.90 -2.25 -20.66
CA GLN A 88 -15.41 -3.20 -21.63
C GLN A 88 -14.99 -2.79 -23.02
N LYS A 89 -14.46 -3.74 -23.76
CA LYS A 89 -14.03 -3.48 -25.13
C LYS A 89 -14.51 -4.54 -26.07
#